data_eac6559eb37ac1a57dca639578c31bf3
#
_entry.id   eac6559eb37ac1a57dca639578c31bf3
#
_cell.length_a   1.000
_cell.length_b   1.000
_cell.length_c   1.000
_cell.angle_alpha   90.00
_cell.angle_beta   90.00
_cell.angle_gamma   90.00
#
_symmetry.space_group_name_H-M   'P 1'
#
loop_
_entity.id
_entity.type
_entity.pdbx_description
1 polymer ?
#
loop_
_entity_poly.entity_id
_entity_poly.type
_entity_poly.pdbx_seq_one_letter_code
_entity_poly.pdbx_strand_id
1 'polypeptide(L)'
;MRKKNDLSRYNREIYSALDAITEAQKIAFSPILFQAVQCMRNEGLLSYLDQFNQQGAKIEDIYHNVKLSTYAIQLLLDVALSMHIIYQKDNHYVLGKVGHYLLHDEMTRVNFDFTQDVCYEAMLHLQDALKTGKPSGLSVFGDWKTIYPALSQLPEKAQKSWFEFDHFYSDRSFPLAFPHIQKLKPKHIYDLGGNTGKWAMYYANHDPDAKITILDLPEQIKLAEDNIEQAGLQSRISCYPVNLLTATVLPNQADIWWMSQFLDCFSEEQIVSILSLIHQHMHDDATLCIMELFWDRQPFEAGALSLNASSLYFSCLANGNSRFYHSKVFYQCLNKAGFHVEQDIDGLGFGHTLLICKKR
;
A
#
# COMPACT_ATOMS: atom_id res chain seq x y z
N MET A 1 23.33 7.51 -6.76
CA MET A 1 22.35 8.59 -6.60
C MET A 1 21.09 8.19 -7.37
N ARG A 2 20.01 7.76 -6.70
CA ARG A 2 18.71 7.57 -7.35
C ARG A 2 18.17 8.94 -7.75
N LYS A 3 17.79 9.13 -9.03
CA LYS A 3 17.16 10.38 -9.49
C LYS A 3 15.87 10.54 -8.68
N LYS A 4 15.71 11.67 -7.95
CA LYS A 4 14.41 12.04 -7.38
C LYS A 4 13.38 12.07 -8.50
N ASN A 5 12.15 11.64 -8.19
CA ASN A 5 11.05 11.73 -9.14
C ASN A 5 10.94 13.17 -9.63
N ASP A 6 11.06 13.36 -10.94
CA ASP A 6 10.97 14.70 -11.52
C ASP A 6 9.50 15.12 -11.62
N LEU A 7 9.03 15.81 -10.58
CA LEU A 7 7.68 16.34 -10.54
C LEU A 7 7.40 17.40 -11.61
N SER A 8 8.44 17.91 -12.32
CA SER A 8 8.27 18.92 -13.36
C SER A 8 7.37 18.45 -14.51
N ARG A 9 7.26 17.14 -14.73
CA ARG A 9 6.36 16.55 -15.73
C ARG A 9 4.88 16.79 -15.45
N TYR A 10 4.48 16.99 -14.18
CA TYR A 10 3.11 17.36 -13.84
C TYR A 10 2.77 18.82 -14.14
N ASN A 11 3.77 19.62 -14.51
CA ASN A 11 3.63 21.04 -14.79
C ASN A 11 3.60 21.35 -16.31
N ARG A 12 3.60 20.33 -17.17
CA ARG A 12 3.62 20.51 -18.63
C ARG A 12 2.95 19.34 -19.34
N GLU A 13 2.49 19.60 -20.56
CA GLU A 13 2.06 18.53 -21.48
C GLU A 13 3.28 17.73 -21.95
N ILE A 14 3.15 16.39 -21.90
CA ILE A 14 4.23 15.45 -22.26
C ILE A 14 3.90 14.58 -23.48
N TYR A 15 2.63 14.52 -23.88
CA TYR A 15 2.18 13.66 -24.97
C TYR A 15 2.08 14.41 -26.30
N SER A 16 2.42 13.73 -27.39
CA SER A 16 1.95 14.16 -28.71
C SER A 16 0.44 13.90 -28.84
N ALA A 17 -0.21 14.52 -29.82
CA ALA A 17 -1.65 14.31 -30.04
C ALA A 17 -2.01 12.83 -30.28
N LEU A 18 -1.18 12.08 -31.00
CA LEU A 18 -1.40 10.66 -31.27
C LEU A 18 -1.19 9.79 -30.03
N ASP A 19 -0.15 10.10 -29.23
CA ASP A 19 0.09 9.40 -27.97
C ASP A 19 -1.05 9.66 -26.98
N ALA A 20 -1.53 10.91 -26.89
CA ALA A 20 -2.65 11.28 -26.03
C ALA A 20 -3.94 10.52 -26.39
N ILE A 21 -4.24 10.35 -27.70
CA ILE A 21 -5.37 9.53 -28.14
C ILE A 21 -5.19 8.08 -27.69
N THR A 22 -4.01 7.51 -27.83
CA THR A 22 -3.70 6.14 -27.42
C THR A 22 -3.88 5.95 -25.92
N GLU A 23 -3.34 6.86 -25.10
CA GLU A 23 -3.50 6.81 -23.63
C GLU A 23 -4.96 6.98 -23.21
N ALA A 24 -5.72 7.85 -23.88
CA ALA A 24 -7.16 7.99 -23.63
C ALA A 24 -7.94 6.69 -23.92
N GLN A 25 -7.60 5.96 -24.98
CA GLN A 25 -8.21 4.66 -25.27
C GLN A 25 -7.82 3.61 -24.21
N LYS A 26 -6.57 3.59 -23.75
CA LYS A 26 -6.16 2.70 -22.65
C LYS A 26 -6.98 2.95 -21.38
N ILE A 27 -7.22 4.22 -21.04
CA ILE A 27 -8.07 4.59 -19.89
C ILE A 27 -9.52 4.15 -20.12
N ALA A 28 -10.10 4.45 -21.28
CA ALA A 28 -11.49 4.12 -21.59
C ALA A 28 -11.77 2.60 -21.55
N PHE A 29 -10.82 1.79 -22.01
CA PHE A 29 -10.93 0.34 -22.04
C PHE A 29 -10.25 -0.36 -20.84
N SER A 30 -9.69 0.38 -19.88
CA SER A 30 -8.94 -0.19 -18.76
C SER A 30 -9.67 -1.31 -18.01
N PRO A 31 -10.99 -1.26 -17.71
CA PRO A 31 -11.67 -2.36 -17.04
C PRO A 31 -11.67 -3.65 -17.85
N ILE A 32 -11.84 -3.55 -19.18
CA ILE A 32 -11.85 -4.69 -20.10
C ILE A 32 -10.43 -5.26 -20.25
N LEU A 33 -9.45 -4.39 -20.44
CA LEU A 33 -8.06 -4.77 -20.61
C LEU A 33 -7.51 -5.44 -19.33
N PHE A 34 -7.89 -4.94 -18.16
CA PHE A 34 -7.56 -5.54 -16.88
C PHE A 34 -8.06 -6.99 -16.79
N GLN A 35 -9.32 -7.24 -17.14
CA GLN A 35 -9.88 -8.59 -17.13
C GLN A 35 -9.26 -9.51 -18.19
N ALA A 36 -8.89 -8.98 -19.36
CA ALA A 36 -8.16 -9.74 -20.37
C ALA A 36 -6.79 -10.21 -19.83
N VAL A 37 -6.05 -9.33 -19.14
CA VAL A 37 -4.78 -9.68 -18.49
C VAL A 37 -5.00 -10.73 -17.39
N GLN A 38 -6.07 -10.59 -16.61
CA GLN A 38 -6.43 -11.60 -15.60
C GLN A 38 -6.65 -12.98 -16.20
N CYS A 39 -7.38 -13.06 -17.33
CA CYS A 39 -7.55 -14.30 -18.08
C CYS A 39 -6.19 -14.84 -18.58
N MET A 40 -5.35 -14.01 -19.19
CA MET A 40 -4.03 -14.43 -19.68
C MET A 40 -3.14 -15.01 -18.57
N ARG A 41 -3.19 -14.44 -17.36
CA ARG A 41 -2.46 -14.93 -16.20
C ARG A 41 -3.03 -16.28 -15.71
N ASN A 42 -4.33 -16.32 -15.46
CA ASN A 42 -5.00 -17.47 -14.84
C ASN A 42 -5.02 -18.71 -15.75
N GLU A 43 -5.20 -18.52 -17.05
CA GLU A 43 -5.23 -19.61 -18.02
C GLU A 43 -3.82 -20.01 -18.51
N GLY A 44 -2.79 -19.38 -17.97
CA GLY A 44 -1.40 -19.75 -18.21
C GLY A 44 -0.83 -19.33 -19.56
N LEU A 45 -1.50 -18.44 -20.31
CA LEU A 45 -1.03 -17.97 -21.61
C LEU A 45 0.33 -17.25 -21.51
N LEU A 46 0.43 -16.31 -20.53
CA LEU A 46 1.68 -15.58 -20.32
C LEU A 46 2.80 -16.50 -19.79
N SER A 47 2.48 -17.39 -18.86
CA SER A 47 3.44 -18.38 -18.32
C SER A 47 3.93 -19.37 -19.36
N TYR A 48 3.09 -19.73 -20.34
CA TYR A 48 3.51 -20.56 -21.45
C TYR A 48 4.51 -19.82 -22.35
N LEU A 49 4.24 -18.56 -22.71
CA LEU A 49 5.14 -17.76 -23.53
C LEU A 49 6.50 -17.49 -22.85
N ASP A 50 6.50 -17.34 -21.53
CA ASP A 50 7.72 -17.08 -20.74
C ASP A 50 8.75 -18.22 -20.85
N GLN A 51 8.31 -19.46 -21.06
CA GLN A 51 9.19 -20.63 -21.18
C GLN A 51 10.14 -20.56 -22.38
N PHE A 52 9.79 -19.79 -23.42
CA PHE A 52 10.53 -19.70 -24.67
C PHE A 52 11.50 -18.53 -24.73
N ASN A 53 11.56 -17.70 -23.69
CA ASN A 53 12.42 -16.51 -23.64
C ASN A 53 12.30 -15.65 -24.93
N GLN A 54 13.42 -15.23 -25.50
CA GLN A 54 13.45 -14.42 -26.72
C GLN A 54 13.22 -15.21 -28.04
N GLN A 55 13.12 -16.53 -27.97
CA GLN A 55 12.79 -17.36 -29.14
C GLN A 55 11.31 -17.28 -29.47
N GLY A 56 10.46 -17.16 -28.45
CA GLY A 56 9.02 -17.12 -28.57
C GLY A 56 8.39 -18.47 -28.96
N ALA A 57 7.08 -18.54 -28.96
CA ALA A 57 6.29 -19.71 -29.31
C ALA A 57 5.55 -19.53 -30.63
N LYS A 58 5.38 -20.60 -31.39
CA LYS A 58 4.53 -20.63 -32.58
C LYS A 58 3.06 -20.72 -32.15
N ILE A 59 2.19 -20.20 -32.99
CA ILE A 59 0.76 -20.17 -32.68
C ILE A 59 0.19 -21.60 -32.53
N GLU A 60 0.64 -22.55 -33.33
CA GLU A 60 0.21 -23.93 -33.27
C GLU A 60 0.58 -24.58 -31.93
N ASP A 61 1.77 -24.29 -31.41
CA ASP A 61 2.24 -24.81 -30.12
C ASP A 61 1.41 -24.20 -28.96
N ILE A 62 1.04 -22.92 -29.06
CA ILE A 62 0.18 -22.24 -28.08
C ILE A 62 -1.20 -22.89 -28.06
N TYR A 63 -1.80 -23.15 -29.22
CA TYR A 63 -3.11 -23.82 -29.33
C TYR A 63 -3.14 -25.20 -28.71
N HIS A 64 -2.02 -25.94 -28.75
CA HIS A 64 -1.96 -27.28 -28.17
C HIS A 64 -1.72 -27.29 -26.65
N ASN A 65 -1.10 -26.27 -26.10
CA ASN A 65 -0.61 -26.29 -24.71
C ASN A 65 -1.42 -25.39 -23.77
N VAL A 66 -2.12 -24.36 -24.26
CA VAL A 66 -2.96 -23.49 -23.46
C VAL A 66 -4.43 -24.01 -23.52
N LYS A 67 -5.05 -24.20 -22.36
CA LYS A 67 -6.38 -24.81 -22.25
C LYS A 67 -7.52 -23.82 -22.55
N LEU A 68 -7.43 -23.18 -23.71
CA LEU A 68 -8.47 -22.29 -24.24
C LEU A 68 -8.78 -22.67 -25.69
N SER A 69 -9.92 -22.23 -26.21
CA SER A 69 -10.23 -22.40 -27.63
C SER A 69 -9.23 -21.59 -28.49
N THR A 70 -8.99 -22.04 -29.74
CA THR A 70 -8.14 -21.32 -30.69
C THR A 70 -8.61 -19.89 -30.91
N TYR A 71 -9.93 -19.65 -30.91
CA TYR A 71 -10.52 -18.30 -30.96
C TYR A 71 -10.13 -17.45 -29.76
N ALA A 72 -10.27 -17.99 -28.55
CA ALA A 72 -9.95 -17.26 -27.33
C ALA A 72 -8.43 -16.93 -27.23
N ILE A 73 -7.58 -17.88 -27.60
CA ILE A 73 -6.13 -17.66 -27.67
C ILE A 73 -5.81 -16.53 -28.65
N GLN A 74 -6.33 -16.59 -29.88
CA GLN A 74 -6.08 -15.56 -30.88
C GLN A 74 -6.55 -14.19 -30.41
N LEU A 75 -7.76 -14.09 -29.87
CA LEU A 75 -8.32 -12.85 -29.31
C LEU A 75 -7.40 -12.26 -28.21
N LEU A 76 -6.94 -13.09 -27.28
CA LEU A 76 -6.07 -12.65 -26.19
C LEU A 76 -4.68 -12.24 -26.68
N LEU A 77 -4.13 -12.94 -27.68
CA LEU A 77 -2.84 -12.57 -28.29
C LEU A 77 -2.94 -11.23 -29.03
N ASP A 78 -4.04 -10.95 -29.75
CA ASP A 78 -4.25 -9.67 -30.43
C ASP A 78 -4.34 -8.50 -29.41
N VAL A 79 -5.05 -8.71 -28.30
CA VAL A 79 -5.10 -7.76 -27.19
C VAL A 79 -3.71 -7.57 -26.55
N ALA A 80 -2.98 -8.66 -26.32
CA ALA A 80 -1.66 -8.61 -25.71
C ALA A 80 -0.62 -7.88 -26.60
N LEU A 81 -0.71 -8.02 -27.93
CA LEU A 81 0.07 -7.23 -28.89
C LEU A 81 -0.27 -5.74 -28.78
N SER A 82 -1.56 -5.41 -28.77
CA SER A 82 -2.03 -4.02 -28.69
C SER A 82 -1.60 -3.33 -27.40
N MET A 83 -1.45 -4.10 -26.29
CA MET A 83 -0.98 -3.63 -24.99
C MET A 83 0.56 -3.68 -24.83
N HIS A 84 1.30 -4.12 -25.85
CA HIS A 84 2.75 -4.35 -25.77
C HIS A 84 3.16 -5.32 -24.63
N ILE A 85 2.27 -6.24 -24.25
CA ILE A 85 2.54 -7.32 -23.30
C ILE A 85 3.44 -8.35 -23.97
N ILE A 86 3.18 -8.61 -25.25
CA ILE A 86 3.94 -9.48 -26.14
C ILE A 86 4.30 -8.72 -27.41
N TYR A 87 5.22 -9.29 -28.19
CA TYR A 87 5.53 -8.83 -29.54
C TYR A 87 5.75 -10.03 -30.46
N GLN A 88 5.70 -9.81 -31.78
CA GLN A 88 6.00 -10.84 -32.77
C GLN A 88 7.44 -10.69 -33.31
N LYS A 89 8.13 -11.81 -33.41
CA LYS A 89 9.44 -11.93 -34.05
C LYS A 89 9.49 -13.24 -34.86
N ASP A 90 9.80 -13.16 -36.13
CA ASP A 90 9.91 -14.32 -37.02
C ASP A 90 8.72 -15.30 -36.92
N ASN A 91 7.50 -14.75 -36.93
CA ASN A 91 6.24 -15.48 -36.76
C ASN A 91 6.06 -16.19 -35.37
N HIS A 92 6.88 -15.86 -34.38
CA HIS A 92 6.73 -16.34 -33.00
C HIS A 92 6.20 -15.23 -32.09
N TYR A 93 5.39 -15.59 -31.12
CA TYR A 93 4.93 -14.72 -30.05
C TYR A 93 5.91 -14.74 -28.90
N VAL A 94 6.45 -13.58 -28.57
CA VAL A 94 7.49 -13.41 -27.55
C VAL A 94 6.93 -12.59 -26.40
N LEU A 95 7.15 -13.02 -25.16
CA LEU A 95 6.79 -12.26 -23.98
C LEU A 95 7.64 -10.98 -23.89
N GLY A 96 6.97 -9.82 -23.85
CA GLY A 96 7.62 -8.52 -23.69
C GLY A 96 7.96 -8.22 -22.24
N LYS A 97 8.65 -7.09 -22.00
CA LYS A 97 8.98 -6.64 -20.63
C LYS A 97 7.73 -6.41 -19.78
N VAL A 98 6.67 -5.86 -20.34
CA VAL A 98 5.40 -5.67 -19.62
C VAL A 98 4.85 -7.03 -19.17
N GLY A 99 4.81 -8.03 -20.06
CA GLY A 99 4.37 -9.38 -19.74
C GLY A 99 5.25 -10.04 -18.67
N HIS A 100 6.56 -9.83 -18.71
CA HIS A 100 7.48 -10.33 -17.69
C HIS A 100 7.16 -9.72 -16.29
N TYR A 101 6.95 -8.40 -16.20
CA TYR A 101 6.56 -7.77 -14.94
C TYR A 101 5.18 -8.24 -14.45
N LEU A 102 4.20 -8.44 -15.33
CA LEU A 102 2.89 -8.98 -14.98
C LEU A 102 2.96 -10.41 -14.39
N LEU A 103 3.99 -11.18 -14.70
CA LEU A 103 4.21 -12.54 -14.18
C LEU A 103 5.09 -12.59 -12.94
N HIS A 104 6.20 -11.85 -12.94
CA HIS A 104 7.30 -12.08 -11.99
C HIS A 104 7.52 -10.96 -10.99
N ASP A 105 6.98 -9.76 -11.23
CA ASP A 105 7.13 -8.68 -10.27
C ASP A 105 6.10 -8.81 -9.14
N GLU A 106 6.61 -8.99 -7.94
CA GLU A 106 5.78 -9.21 -6.76
C GLU A 106 4.88 -8.00 -6.44
N MET A 107 5.39 -6.78 -6.64
CA MET A 107 4.59 -5.56 -6.45
C MET A 107 3.42 -5.52 -7.43
N THR A 108 3.67 -5.82 -8.70
CA THR A 108 2.63 -5.88 -9.74
C THR A 108 1.59 -6.95 -9.41
N ARG A 109 2.02 -8.13 -8.95
CA ARG A 109 1.12 -9.22 -8.53
C ARG A 109 0.20 -8.76 -7.39
N VAL A 110 0.80 -8.24 -6.33
CA VAL A 110 0.07 -7.79 -5.13
C VAL A 110 -0.93 -6.69 -5.48
N ASN A 111 -0.52 -5.70 -6.25
CA ASN A 111 -1.41 -4.62 -6.70
C ASN A 111 -2.54 -5.16 -7.59
N PHE A 112 -2.24 -6.15 -8.44
CA PHE A 112 -3.22 -6.75 -9.34
C PHE A 112 -4.27 -7.56 -8.56
N ASP A 113 -3.82 -8.40 -7.63
CA ASP A 113 -4.69 -9.24 -6.80
C ASP A 113 -5.55 -8.38 -5.86
N PHE A 114 -4.98 -7.35 -5.24
CA PHE A 114 -5.71 -6.36 -4.44
C PHE A 114 -6.77 -5.63 -5.28
N THR A 115 -6.41 -5.19 -6.48
CA THR A 115 -7.37 -4.53 -7.38
C THR A 115 -8.51 -5.47 -7.74
N GLN A 116 -8.22 -6.72 -8.10
CA GLN A 116 -9.22 -7.70 -8.51
C GLN A 116 -10.15 -8.11 -7.37
N ASP A 117 -9.59 -8.41 -6.20
CA ASP A 117 -10.30 -9.11 -5.14
C ASP A 117 -10.96 -8.17 -4.13
N VAL A 118 -10.41 -6.94 -4.01
CA VAL A 118 -10.88 -5.95 -3.04
C VAL A 118 -11.58 -4.78 -3.75
N CYS A 119 -10.96 -4.23 -4.81
CA CYS A 119 -11.39 -2.95 -5.35
C CYS A 119 -12.36 -3.05 -6.52
N TYR A 120 -12.22 -4.05 -7.39
CA TYR A 120 -12.80 -4.03 -8.75
C TYR A 120 -14.30 -3.75 -8.77
N GLU A 121 -15.08 -4.52 -8.04
CA GLU A 121 -16.53 -4.37 -7.96
C GLU A 121 -16.93 -3.11 -7.18
N ALA A 122 -16.24 -2.87 -6.08
CA ALA A 122 -16.52 -1.74 -5.21
C ALA A 122 -16.28 -0.37 -5.85
N MET A 123 -15.35 -0.26 -6.82
CA MET A 123 -15.05 0.99 -7.53
C MET A 123 -16.22 1.51 -8.40
N LEU A 124 -17.24 0.72 -8.68
CA LEU A 124 -18.48 1.19 -9.30
C LEU A 124 -19.20 2.25 -8.45
N HIS A 125 -18.94 2.27 -7.14
CA HIS A 125 -19.50 3.23 -6.17
C HIS A 125 -18.60 4.45 -5.89
N LEU A 126 -17.48 4.61 -6.63
CA LEU A 126 -16.50 5.68 -6.37
C LEU A 126 -17.15 7.07 -6.45
N GLN A 127 -18.01 7.32 -7.43
CA GLN A 127 -18.66 8.62 -7.59
C GLN A 127 -19.51 8.99 -6.36
N ASP A 128 -20.24 8.02 -5.81
CA ASP A 128 -21.06 8.24 -4.63
C ASP A 128 -20.21 8.43 -3.38
N ALA A 129 -19.13 7.67 -3.25
CA ALA A 129 -18.18 7.83 -2.16
C ALA A 129 -17.56 9.24 -2.14
N LEU A 130 -17.09 9.73 -3.29
CA LEU A 130 -16.52 11.07 -3.41
C LEU A 130 -17.53 12.20 -3.15
N LYS A 131 -18.81 12.02 -3.49
CA LYS A 131 -19.87 12.99 -3.21
C LYS A 131 -20.28 13.04 -1.74
N THR A 132 -20.23 11.89 -1.08
CA THR A 132 -20.77 11.77 0.31
C THR A 132 -19.69 11.80 1.38
N GLY A 133 -18.42 11.60 1.01
CA GLY A 133 -17.33 11.41 1.96
C GLY A 133 -17.46 10.13 2.79
N LYS A 134 -18.17 9.12 2.25
CA LYS A 134 -18.39 7.82 2.92
C LYS A 134 -17.89 6.70 2.01
N PRO A 135 -17.42 5.56 2.57
CA PRO A 135 -16.90 4.46 1.77
C PRO A 135 -18.04 3.63 1.14
N SER A 136 -18.75 4.22 0.17
CA SER A 136 -19.96 3.64 -0.45
C SER A 136 -19.70 2.28 -1.11
N GLY A 137 -18.47 2.03 -1.59
CA GLY A 137 -18.07 0.75 -2.17
C GLY A 137 -17.93 -0.38 -1.15
N LEU A 138 -17.79 -0.06 0.14
CA LEU A 138 -17.72 -1.07 1.20
C LEU A 138 -18.99 -1.92 1.29
N SER A 139 -20.11 -1.39 0.84
CA SER A 139 -21.41 -2.11 0.77
C SER A 139 -21.37 -3.42 -0.05
N VAL A 140 -20.39 -3.61 -0.93
CA VAL A 140 -20.17 -4.87 -1.66
C VAL A 140 -19.82 -6.01 -0.70
N PHE A 141 -19.15 -5.72 0.41
CA PHE A 141 -18.73 -6.70 1.41
C PHE A 141 -19.68 -6.76 2.62
N GLY A 142 -20.28 -5.63 3.01
CA GLY A 142 -21.18 -5.57 4.16
C GLY A 142 -21.51 -4.14 4.58
N ASP A 143 -22.29 -4.01 5.66
CA ASP A 143 -22.73 -2.73 6.18
C ASP A 143 -21.88 -2.30 7.38
N TRP A 144 -20.72 -1.71 7.08
CA TRP A 144 -19.81 -1.15 8.08
C TRP A 144 -19.53 0.33 7.79
N LYS A 145 -19.19 1.07 8.84
CA LYS A 145 -18.80 2.49 8.70
C LYS A 145 -17.43 2.67 8.05
N THR A 146 -16.51 1.76 8.31
CA THR A 146 -15.15 1.69 7.75
C THR A 146 -14.74 0.24 7.61
N ILE A 147 -13.74 -0.05 6.78
CA ILE A 147 -13.27 -1.42 6.54
C ILE A 147 -12.49 -1.98 7.74
N TYR A 148 -11.83 -1.15 8.54
CA TYR A 148 -10.83 -1.58 9.52
C TYR A 148 -11.37 -2.57 10.58
N PRO A 149 -12.52 -2.35 11.24
CA PRO A 149 -13.06 -3.33 12.17
C PRO A 149 -13.63 -4.57 11.48
N ALA A 150 -13.78 -4.54 10.16
CA ALA A 150 -14.38 -5.61 9.37
C ALA A 150 -13.34 -6.49 8.65
N LEU A 151 -12.04 -6.18 8.72
CA LEU A 151 -10.99 -6.90 8.00
C LEU A 151 -11.02 -8.42 8.22
N SER A 152 -11.29 -8.87 9.46
CA SER A 152 -11.42 -10.29 9.79
C SER A 152 -12.70 -10.95 9.28
N GLN A 153 -13.66 -10.17 8.79
CA GLN A 153 -14.97 -10.62 8.30
C GLN A 153 -15.09 -10.55 6.78
N LEU A 154 -14.08 -10.04 6.08
CA LEU A 154 -14.04 -10.04 4.62
C LEU A 154 -14.03 -11.47 4.08
N PRO A 155 -14.56 -11.72 2.86
CA PRO A 155 -14.38 -12.99 2.17
C PRO A 155 -12.88 -13.38 2.12
N GLU A 156 -12.58 -14.67 2.32
CA GLU A 156 -11.21 -15.17 2.48
C GLU A 156 -10.23 -14.63 1.41
N LYS A 157 -10.66 -14.62 0.15
CA LYS A 157 -9.83 -14.14 -0.96
C LYS A 157 -9.54 -12.64 -0.86
N ALA A 158 -10.56 -11.84 -0.55
CA ALA A 158 -10.40 -10.38 -0.39
C ALA A 158 -9.54 -10.06 0.85
N GLN A 159 -9.76 -10.78 1.96
CA GLN A 159 -8.95 -10.64 3.16
C GLN A 159 -7.48 -10.94 2.89
N LYS A 160 -7.19 -12.06 2.22
CA LYS A 160 -5.82 -12.45 1.85
C LYS A 160 -5.15 -11.38 0.99
N SER A 161 -5.80 -10.94 -0.10
CA SER A 161 -5.26 -9.93 -1.01
C SER A 161 -5.06 -8.58 -0.34
N TRP A 162 -5.93 -8.23 0.62
CA TRP A 162 -5.79 -7.01 1.41
C TRP A 162 -4.54 -7.06 2.32
N PHE A 163 -4.36 -8.15 3.09
CA PHE A 163 -3.21 -8.29 3.97
C PHE A 163 -1.90 -8.46 3.18
N GLU A 164 -1.90 -9.16 2.06
CA GLU A 164 -0.71 -9.25 1.20
C GLU A 164 -0.30 -7.88 0.64
N PHE A 165 -1.27 -7.03 0.29
CA PHE A 165 -1.00 -5.66 -0.15
C PHE A 165 -0.41 -4.80 0.98
N ASP A 166 -1.04 -4.79 2.15
CA ASP A 166 -0.59 -4.00 3.31
C ASP A 166 0.84 -4.40 3.74
N HIS A 167 1.06 -5.67 3.94
CA HIS A 167 2.35 -6.21 4.39
C HIS A 167 3.46 -6.11 3.34
N PHE A 168 3.13 -6.21 2.06
CA PHE A 168 4.14 -6.07 1.01
C PHE A 168 4.84 -4.72 1.09
N TYR A 169 4.10 -3.65 1.31
CA TYR A 169 4.67 -2.31 1.37
C TYR A 169 5.38 -2.06 2.70
N SER A 170 4.82 -2.46 3.84
CA SER A 170 5.35 -2.14 5.17
C SER A 170 6.58 -2.96 5.57
N ASP A 171 6.52 -4.28 5.45
CA ASP A 171 7.48 -5.20 6.06
C ASP A 171 8.92 -5.01 5.56
N ARG A 172 9.10 -4.67 4.29
CA ARG A 172 10.43 -4.42 3.69
C ARG A 172 11.07 -3.10 4.12
N SER A 173 10.31 -2.21 4.74
CA SER A 173 10.81 -0.94 5.25
C SER A 173 11.37 -1.07 6.66
N PHE A 174 10.89 -2.03 7.44
CA PHE A 174 11.26 -2.22 8.84
C PHE A 174 12.77 -2.42 9.06
N PRO A 175 13.48 -3.29 8.31
CA PRO A 175 14.93 -3.45 8.46
C PRO A 175 15.72 -2.16 8.17
N LEU A 176 15.17 -1.29 7.33
CA LEU A 176 15.82 -0.02 6.96
C LEU A 176 15.48 1.10 7.95
N ALA A 177 14.30 1.08 8.55
CA ALA A 177 13.90 2.04 9.59
C ALA A 177 14.55 1.73 10.95
N PHE A 178 14.68 0.45 11.29
CA PHE A 178 15.18 -0.03 12.57
C PHE A 178 16.49 0.66 13.05
N PRO A 179 17.57 0.76 12.23
CA PRO A 179 18.81 1.41 12.68
C PRO A 179 18.65 2.89 13.05
N HIS A 180 17.66 3.58 12.45
CA HIS A 180 17.40 4.98 12.78
C HIS A 180 16.69 5.10 14.13
N ILE A 181 15.77 4.20 14.43
CA ILE A 181 15.05 4.17 15.70
C ILE A 181 15.98 3.68 16.83
N GLN A 182 16.78 2.64 16.58
CA GLN A 182 17.73 2.11 17.56
C GLN A 182 18.78 3.13 17.99
N LYS A 183 19.22 4.02 17.10
CA LYS A 183 20.14 5.13 17.43
C LYS A 183 19.60 6.06 18.51
N LEU A 184 18.29 6.17 18.65
CA LEU A 184 17.63 6.97 19.69
C LEU A 184 17.64 6.25 21.05
N LYS A 185 18.05 4.97 21.10
CA LYS A 185 18.20 4.14 22.33
C LYS A 185 16.92 4.11 23.20
N PRO A 186 15.74 3.83 22.62
CA PRO A 186 14.52 3.83 23.39
C PRO A 186 14.51 2.69 24.40
N LYS A 187 13.98 2.95 25.59
CA LYS A 187 13.62 1.93 26.57
C LYS A 187 12.18 1.45 26.40
N HIS A 188 11.32 2.35 25.98
CA HIS A 188 9.91 2.05 25.74
C HIS A 188 9.41 2.73 24.44
N ILE A 189 8.77 1.94 23.57
CA ILE A 189 8.18 2.40 22.31
C ILE A 189 6.68 2.19 22.39
N TYR A 190 5.90 3.20 22.00
CA TYR A 190 4.49 3.04 21.63
C TYR A 190 4.37 2.86 20.13
N ASP A 191 3.77 1.72 19.72
CA ASP A 191 3.47 1.37 18.32
C ASP A 191 1.98 1.66 18.08
N LEU A 192 1.70 2.82 17.49
CA LEU A 192 0.34 3.30 17.24
C LEU A 192 -0.17 2.77 15.90
N GLY A 193 -1.31 2.08 15.92
CA GLY A 193 -1.80 1.39 14.74
C GLY A 193 -0.94 0.18 14.39
N GLY A 194 -0.42 -0.54 15.39
CA GLY A 194 0.51 -1.65 15.20
C GLY A 194 -0.10 -2.90 14.54
N ASN A 195 -1.42 -2.90 14.27
CA ASN A 195 -2.17 -3.91 13.54
C ASN A 195 -1.85 -5.34 14.07
N THR A 196 -1.22 -6.20 13.25
CA THR A 196 -0.85 -7.57 13.62
C THR A 196 0.38 -7.67 14.53
N GLY A 197 1.00 -6.54 14.92
CA GLY A 197 2.18 -6.48 15.79
C GLY A 197 3.51 -6.72 15.07
N LYS A 198 3.55 -6.71 13.74
CA LYS A 198 4.76 -7.07 12.96
C LYS A 198 5.95 -6.17 13.25
N TRP A 199 5.78 -4.83 13.31
CA TRP A 199 6.86 -3.94 13.68
C TRP A 199 7.32 -4.18 15.11
N ALA A 200 6.40 -4.26 16.05
CA ALA A 200 6.71 -4.50 17.46
C ALA A 200 7.52 -5.79 17.66
N MET A 201 7.09 -6.89 17.01
CA MET A 201 7.81 -8.18 17.06
C MET A 201 9.17 -8.09 16.36
N TYR A 202 9.24 -7.42 15.19
CA TYR A 202 10.51 -7.19 14.50
C TYR A 202 11.49 -6.44 15.40
N TYR A 203 11.05 -5.32 15.99
CA TYR A 203 11.89 -4.50 16.87
C TYR A 203 12.36 -5.29 18.10
N ALA A 204 11.44 -5.97 18.79
CA ALA A 204 11.75 -6.75 19.98
C ALA A 204 12.77 -7.88 19.72
N ASN A 205 12.74 -8.50 18.54
CA ASN A 205 13.71 -9.53 18.17
C ASN A 205 15.12 -9.00 17.87
N HIS A 206 15.26 -7.70 17.54
CA HIS A 206 16.55 -7.09 17.19
C HIS A 206 17.12 -6.17 18.29
N ASP A 207 16.31 -5.79 19.26
CA ASP A 207 16.73 -5.00 20.41
C ASP A 207 16.20 -5.68 21.70
N PRO A 208 17.08 -6.34 22.50
CA PRO A 208 16.67 -7.10 23.67
C PRO A 208 16.22 -6.23 24.84
N ASP A 209 16.55 -4.95 24.86
CA ASP A 209 16.35 -4.08 26.03
C ASP A 209 15.05 -3.26 25.95
N ALA A 210 14.56 -2.96 24.75
CA ALA A 210 13.37 -2.15 24.55
C ALA A 210 12.09 -2.91 24.91
N LYS A 211 11.15 -2.23 25.55
CA LYS A 211 9.74 -2.65 25.70
C LYS A 211 8.87 -1.95 24.68
N ILE A 212 7.82 -2.63 24.24
CA ILE A 212 6.91 -2.06 23.24
C ILE A 212 5.48 -2.20 23.75
N THR A 213 4.68 -1.18 23.54
CA THR A 213 3.23 -1.26 23.76
C THR A 213 2.53 -0.91 22.47
N ILE A 214 1.73 -1.83 21.95
CA ILE A 214 0.89 -1.60 20.77
C ILE A 214 -0.38 -0.86 21.22
N LEU A 215 -0.66 0.27 20.57
CA LEU A 215 -1.89 1.06 20.77
C LEU A 215 -2.76 0.92 19.51
N ASP A 216 -3.86 0.18 19.58
CA ASP A 216 -4.73 -0.04 18.43
C ASP A 216 -6.20 -0.26 18.86
N LEU A 217 -7.10 -0.39 17.89
CA LEU A 217 -8.50 -0.75 18.13
C LEU A 217 -8.61 -2.10 18.85
N PRO A 218 -9.61 -2.30 19.73
CA PRO A 218 -9.78 -3.56 20.47
C PRO A 218 -9.80 -4.81 19.59
N GLU A 219 -10.39 -4.71 18.39
CA GLU A 219 -10.50 -5.80 17.43
C GLU A 219 -9.13 -6.20 16.85
N GLN A 220 -8.25 -5.22 16.62
CA GLN A 220 -6.89 -5.44 16.11
C GLN A 220 -5.96 -5.96 17.22
N ILE A 221 -6.12 -5.46 18.43
CA ILE A 221 -5.33 -5.89 19.60
C ILE A 221 -5.40 -7.40 19.80
N LYS A 222 -6.58 -8.00 19.65
CA LYS A 222 -6.73 -9.45 19.82
C LYS A 222 -5.85 -10.25 18.86
N LEU A 223 -5.77 -9.83 17.59
CA LEU A 223 -4.93 -10.48 16.59
C LEU A 223 -3.44 -10.29 16.91
N ALA A 224 -3.06 -9.09 17.37
CA ALA A 224 -1.68 -8.81 17.78
C ALA A 224 -1.27 -9.68 18.98
N GLU A 225 -2.14 -9.82 19.99
CA GLU A 225 -1.90 -10.67 21.18
C GLU A 225 -1.66 -12.12 20.80
N ASP A 226 -2.48 -12.71 19.92
CA ASP A 226 -2.31 -14.07 19.43
C ASP A 226 -0.94 -14.25 18.74
N ASN A 227 -0.52 -13.29 17.90
CA ASN A 227 0.78 -13.35 17.23
C ASN A 227 1.96 -13.18 18.20
N ILE A 228 1.84 -12.29 19.17
CA ILE A 228 2.87 -12.06 20.23
C ILE A 228 3.03 -13.30 21.07
N GLU A 229 1.93 -13.98 21.42
CA GLU A 229 1.96 -15.22 22.19
C GLU A 229 2.66 -16.35 21.42
N GLN A 230 2.31 -16.53 20.16
CA GLN A 230 2.95 -17.51 19.28
C GLN A 230 4.45 -17.23 19.11
N ALA A 231 4.87 -15.96 19.14
CA ALA A 231 6.27 -15.56 19.06
C ALA A 231 7.02 -15.63 20.39
N GLY A 232 6.32 -15.86 21.53
CA GLY A 232 6.94 -15.91 22.87
C GLY A 232 7.44 -14.55 23.37
N LEU A 233 6.83 -13.45 22.93
CA LEU A 233 7.28 -12.07 23.21
C LEU A 233 6.43 -11.31 24.24
N GLN A 234 5.53 -11.99 24.97
CA GLN A 234 4.58 -11.38 25.93
C GLN A 234 5.26 -10.64 27.10
N SER A 235 6.50 -11.02 27.43
CA SER A 235 7.28 -10.33 28.47
C SER A 235 7.82 -8.95 28.04
N ARG A 236 7.79 -8.67 26.72
CA ARG A 236 8.42 -7.51 26.11
C ARG A 236 7.45 -6.63 25.34
N ILE A 237 6.37 -7.22 24.81
CA ILE A 237 5.35 -6.52 24.05
C ILE A 237 4.03 -6.62 24.83
N SER A 238 3.45 -5.48 25.11
CA SER A 238 2.11 -5.35 25.70
C SER A 238 1.16 -4.67 24.72
N CYS A 239 -0.13 -4.81 24.96
CA CYS A 239 -1.17 -4.18 24.15
C CYS A 239 -2.01 -3.22 24.98
N TYR A 240 -2.44 -2.12 24.37
CA TYR A 240 -3.31 -1.11 24.96
C TYR A 240 -4.45 -0.80 23.97
N PRO A 241 -5.66 -1.34 24.20
CA PRO A 241 -6.79 -1.11 23.30
C PRO A 241 -7.27 0.33 23.40
N VAL A 242 -7.27 1.05 22.27
CA VAL A 242 -7.68 2.46 22.22
C VAL A 242 -8.15 2.85 20.83
N ASN A 243 -9.20 3.66 20.75
CA ASN A 243 -9.57 4.36 19.53
C ASN A 243 -9.06 5.80 19.60
N LEU A 244 -8.02 6.12 18.83
CA LEU A 244 -7.36 7.43 18.85
C LEU A 244 -8.24 8.59 18.36
N LEU A 245 -9.34 8.30 17.64
CA LEU A 245 -10.29 9.33 17.22
C LEU A 245 -11.24 9.77 18.36
N THR A 246 -11.40 8.96 19.38
CA THR A 246 -12.31 9.24 20.49
C THR A 246 -11.63 9.31 21.85
N ALA A 247 -10.38 8.91 21.92
CA ALA A 247 -9.60 8.96 23.15
C ALA A 247 -9.34 10.40 23.59
N THR A 248 -9.38 10.61 24.90
CA THR A 248 -9.03 11.88 25.55
C THR A 248 -7.77 11.76 26.43
N VAL A 249 -7.36 10.53 26.72
CA VAL A 249 -6.18 10.23 27.53
C VAL A 249 -5.40 9.10 26.89
N LEU A 250 -4.08 9.24 26.86
CA LEU A 250 -3.14 8.20 26.43
C LEU A 250 -2.12 7.93 27.53
N PRO A 251 -1.49 6.72 27.55
CA PRO A 251 -0.34 6.49 28.40
C PRO A 251 0.83 7.40 27.98
N ASN A 252 1.74 7.73 28.90
CA ASN A 252 2.74 8.77 28.68
C ASN A 252 4.18 8.34 29.01
N GLN A 253 4.46 7.03 28.98
CA GLN A 253 5.75 6.50 29.46
C GLN A 253 6.75 6.16 28.35
N ALA A 254 6.40 6.38 27.07
CA ALA A 254 7.26 5.99 25.97
C ALA A 254 8.28 7.08 25.61
N ASP A 255 9.50 6.62 25.29
CA ASP A 255 10.57 7.43 24.72
C ASP A 255 10.30 7.73 23.24
N ILE A 256 9.67 6.76 22.55
CA ILE A 256 9.33 6.85 21.14
C ILE A 256 7.84 6.56 20.93
N TRP A 257 7.21 7.39 20.13
CA TRP A 257 5.89 7.22 19.59
C TRP A 257 6.05 6.92 18.11
N TRP A 258 5.81 5.66 17.74
CA TRP A 258 6.01 5.14 16.39
C TRP A 258 4.68 4.97 15.68
N MET A 259 4.63 5.40 14.41
CA MET A 259 3.52 5.16 13.47
C MET A 259 4.09 4.73 12.12
N SER A 260 3.50 3.71 11.53
CA SER A 260 3.91 3.20 10.22
C SER A 260 2.68 2.90 9.36
N GLN A 261 2.52 3.60 8.25
CA GLN A 261 1.36 3.48 7.34
C GLN A 261 0.04 3.52 8.14
N PHE A 262 -0.07 4.48 9.01
CA PHE A 262 -1.19 4.63 9.92
C PHE A 262 -1.95 5.94 9.69
N LEU A 263 -1.23 7.05 9.53
CA LEU A 263 -1.87 8.36 9.39
C LEU A 263 -2.48 8.58 8.00
N ASP A 264 -2.08 7.83 6.99
CA ASP A 264 -2.72 7.77 5.68
C ASP A 264 -4.15 7.18 5.72
N CYS A 265 -4.53 6.55 6.85
CA CYS A 265 -5.88 6.08 7.12
C CYS A 265 -6.84 7.17 7.64
N PHE A 266 -6.44 8.43 7.75
CA PHE A 266 -7.21 9.50 8.37
C PHE A 266 -7.27 10.77 7.49
N SER A 267 -8.33 11.58 7.67
CA SER A 267 -8.40 12.91 7.06
C SER A 267 -7.38 13.87 7.67
N GLU A 268 -7.10 14.99 6.98
CA GLU A 268 -6.17 16.01 7.49
C GLU A 268 -6.57 16.51 8.89
N GLU A 269 -7.87 16.71 9.14
CA GLU A 269 -8.39 17.13 10.43
C GLU A 269 -8.20 16.06 11.51
N GLN A 270 -8.43 14.79 11.15
CA GLN A 270 -8.22 13.66 12.05
C GLN A 270 -6.73 13.46 12.36
N ILE A 271 -5.84 13.60 11.37
CA ILE A 271 -4.39 13.57 11.56
C ILE A 271 -3.97 14.64 12.56
N VAL A 272 -4.43 15.89 12.39
CA VAL A 272 -4.11 16.97 13.32
C VAL A 272 -4.66 16.68 14.73
N SER A 273 -5.87 16.12 14.84
CA SER A 273 -6.48 15.75 16.13
C SER A 273 -5.66 14.67 16.85
N ILE A 274 -5.31 13.57 16.15
CA ILE A 274 -4.48 12.47 16.69
C ILE A 274 -3.12 13.00 17.13
N LEU A 275 -2.45 13.75 16.27
CA LEU A 275 -1.13 14.32 16.58
C LEU A 275 -1.19 15.30 17.75
N SER A 276 -2.25 16.11 17.85
CA SER A 276 -2.45 17.03 19.00
C SER A 276 -2.68 16.28 20.31
N LEU A 277 -3.44 15.18 20.29
CA LEU A 277 -3.62 14.31 21.44
C LEU A 277 -2.27 13.69 21.88
N ILE A 278 -1.47 13.20 20.93
CA ILE A 278 -0.13 12.68 21.21
C ILE A 278 0.76 13.77 21.78
N HIS A 279 0.74 14.97 21.22
CA HIS A 279 1.52 16.12 21.71
C HIS A 279 1.21 16.45 23.18
N GLN A 280 -0.06 16.35 23.59
CA GLN A 280 -0.47 16.62 24.98
C GLN A 280 0.07 15.56 25.97
N HIS A 281 0.21 14.30 25.54
CA HIS A 281 0.57 13.18 26.41
C HIS A 281 2.05 12.77 26.30
N MET A 282 2.72 13.15 25.24
CA MET A 282 4.13 12.83 24.99
C MET A 282 5.04 13.71 25.87
N HIS A 283 6.10 13.12 26.45
CA HIS A 283 7.12 13.88 27.17
C HIS A 283 7.90 14.79 26.23
N ASP A 284 8.48 15.88 26.76
CA ASP A 284 9.22 16.85 25.94
C ASP A 284 10.47 16.24 25.32
N ASP A 285 11.14 15.31 26.01
CA ASP A 285 12.32 14.60 25.51
C ASP A 285 11.99 13.44 24.57
N ALA A 286 10.72 12.99 24.51
CA ALA A 286 10.33 11.89 23.66
C ALA A 286 10.39 12.26 22.17
N THR A 287 10.37 11.26 21.31
CA THR A 287 10.48 11.43 19.87
C THR A 287 9.26 10.83 19.17
N LEU A 288 8.65 11.56 18.27
CA LEU A 288 7.61 11.07 17.38
C LEU A 288 8.28 10.61 16.08
N CYS A 289 8.14 9.34 15.74
CA CYS A 289 8.68 8.73 14.52
C CYS A 289 7.52 8.26 13.63
N ILE A 290 7.46 8.77 12.41
CA ILE A 290 6.40 8.48 11.46
C ILE A 290 7.00 7.95 10.18
N MET A 291 6.62 6.74 9.77
CA MET A 291 7.02 6.15 8.50
C MET A 291 5.80 6.05 7.56
N GLU A 292 5.81 6.86 6.51
CA GLU A 292 4.69 6.97 5.57
C GLU A 292 5.13 6.93 4.11
N LEU A 293 4.19 6.67 3.23
CA LEU A 293 4.36 6.74 1.79
C LEU A 293 3.82 8.08 1.27
N PHE A 294 4.70 8.93 0.76
CA PHE A 294 4.32 10.18 0.09
C PHE A 294 4.44 10.01 -1.43
N TRP A 295 3.37 10.26 -2.18
CA TRP A 295 3.37 10.07 -3.63
C TRP A 295 4.37 10.99 -4.36
N ASP A 296 4.63 12.18 -3.84
CA ASP A 296 5.59 13.15 -4.40
C ASP A 296 7.06 12.79 -4.12
N ARG A 297 7.32 11.81 -3.24
CA ARG A 297 8.66 11.36 -2.87
C ARG A 297 9.04 10.01 -3.46
N GLN A 298 8.18 9.45 -4.28
CA GLN A 298 8.46 8.16 -4.89
C GLN A 298 9.64 8.25 -5.87
N PRO A 299 10.55 7.26 -5.87
CA PRO A 299 11.73 7.29 -6.75
C PRO A 299 11.36 7.13 -8.24
N PHE A 300 10.20 6.54 -8.53
CA PHE A 300 9.72 6.25 -9.88
C PHE A 300 8.27 6.71 -10.06
N GLU A 301 7.91 7.00 -11.32
CA GLU A 301 6.54 7.36 -11.71
C GLU A 301 5.53 6.28 -11.34
N ALA A 302 5.88 5.01 -11.59
CA ALA A 302 5.01 3.89 -11.26
C ALA A 302 4.62 3.87 -9.77
N GLY A 303 5.55 4.21 -8.85
CA GLY A 303 5.26 4.31 -7.43
C GLY A 303 4.25 5.43 -7.13
N ALA A 304 4.46 6.63 -7.68
CA ALA A 304 3.53 7.75 -7.51
C ALA A 304 2.14 7.43 -8.08
N LEU A 305 2.08 6.80 -9.27
CA LEU A 305 0.83 6.37 -9.88
C LEU A 305 0.09 5.34 -9.00
N SER A 306 0.82 4.33 -8.50
CA SER A 306 0.25 3.29 -7.64
C SER A 306 -0.34 3.88 -6.37
N LEU A 307 0.36 4.79 -5.69
CA LEU A 307 -0.14 5.45 -4.47
C LEU A 307 -1.37 6.33 -4.75
N ASN A 308 -1.36 7.09 -5.84
CA ASN A 308 -2.51 7.91 -6.20
C ASN A 308 -3.73 7.06 -6.61
N ALA A 309 -3.51 5.95 -7.31
CA ALA A 309 -4.58 5.00 -7.63
C ALA A 309 -5.13 4.32 -6.36
N SER A 310 -4.24 3.84 -5.48
CA SER A 310 -4.64 3.24 -4.19
C SER A 310 -5.34 4.24 -3.26
N SER A 311 -5.10 5.54 -3.41
CA SER A 311 -5.82 6.58 -2.67
C SER A 311 -7.33 6.57 -2.95
N LEU A 312 -7.75 6.11 -4.12
CA LEU A 312 -9.18 5.95 -4.46
C LEU A 312 -9.82 4.81 -3.65
N TYR A 313 -9.04 3.78 -3.29
CA TYR A 313 -9.50 2.72 -2.39
C TYR A 313 -9.86 3.30 -1.01
N PHE A 314 -9.03 4.15 -0.41
CA PHE A 314 -9.34 4.77 0.88
C PHE A 314 -10.67 5.51 0.84
N SER A 315 -10.90 6.29 -0.21
CA SER A 315 -12.14 7.04 -0.39
C SER A 315 -13.34 6.14 -0.66
N CYS A 316 -13.18 5.07 -1.48
CA CYS A 316 -14.30 4.26 -1.93
C CYS A 316 -14.67 3.13 -0.97
N LEU A 317 -13.68 2.52 -0.30
CA LEU A 317 -13.88 1.33 0.53
C LEU A 317 -13.44 1.50 1.98
N ALA A 318 -12.31 2.18 2.24
CA ALA A 318 -11.72 2.12 3.56
C ALA A 318 -12.49 2.98 4.58
N ASN A 319 -12.59 4.29 4.33
CA ASN A 319 -13.19 5.23 5.29
C ASN A 319 -13.88 6.45 4.66
N GLY A 320 -13.68 6.71 3.36
CA GLY A 320 -14.35 7.79 2.65
C GLY A 320 -13.58 9.11 2.58
N ASN A 321 -12.50 9.32 3.36
CA ASN A 321 -11.92 10.65 3.57
C ASN A 321 -10.40 10.70 3.73
N SER A 322 -9.67 9.63 3.43
CA SER A 322 -8.22 9.57 3.52
C SER A 322 -7.54 9.22 2.19
N ARG A 323 -6.22 9.29 2.17
CA ARG A 323 -5.40 9.05 0.96
C ARG A 323 -3.91 8.97 1.30
N PHE A 324 -3.10 8.53 0.38
CA PHE A 324 -1.66 8.81 0.40
C PHE A 324 -1.42 10.30 0.12
N TYR A 325 -0.80 10.97 1.07
CA TYR A 325 -0.67 12.43 1.06
C TYR A 325 0.54 12.90 0.25
N HIS A 326 0.49 14.14 -0.22
CA HIS A 326 1.66 14.91 -0.61
C HIS A 326 2.43 15.30 0.66
N SER A 327 3.75 15.12 0.69
CA SER A 327 4.57 15.41 1.88
C SER A 327 4.37 16.81 2.45
N LYS A 328 4.17 17.83 1.60
CA LYS A 328 3.91 19.21 2.02
C LYS A 328 2.63 19.33 2.86
N VAL A 329 1.55 18.61 2.47
CA VAL A 329 0.28 18.62 3.22
C VAL A 329 0.49 17.98 4.58
N PHE A 330 1.20 16.86 4.61
CA PHE A 330 1.49 16.14 5.84
C PHE A 330 2.33 16.98 6.83
N TYR A 331 3.33 17.70 6.34
CA TYR A 331 4.09 18.65 7.16
C TYR A 331 3.23 19.80 7.71
N GLN A 332 2.22 20.24 6.98
CA GLN A 332 1.28 21.23 7.51
C GLN A 332 0.47 20.67 8.67
N CYS A 333 0.07 19.38 8.61
CA CYS A 333 -0.61 18.72 9.72
C CYS A 333 0.29 18.62 10.97
N LEU A 334 1.57 18.19 10.80
CA LEU A 334 2.55 18.17 11.88
C LEU A 334 2.74 19.54 12.53
N ASN A 335 2.90 20.58 11.72
CA ASN A 335 3.06 21.94 12.19
C ASN A 335 1.86 22.45 12.99
N LYS A 336 0.63 22.17 12.52
CA LYS A 336 -0.62 22.54 13.19
C LYS A 336 -0.75 21.83 14.54
N ALA A 337 -0.26 20.59 14.65
CA ALA A 337 -0.30 19.82 15.88
C ALA A 337 0.86 20.12 16.85
N GLY A 338 1.74 21.08 16.54
CA GLY A 338 2.84 21.50 17.43
C GLY A 338 4.14 20.71 17.29
N PHE A 339 4.30 19.96 16.19
CA PHE A 339 5.54 19.23 15.90
C PHE A 339 6.39 19.92 14.85
N HIS A 340 7.70 19.66 14.90
CA HIS A 340 8.63 19.97 13.81
C HIS A 340 9.43 18.72 13.44
N VAL A 341 9.80 18.63 12.17
CA VAL A 341 10.61 17.53 11.64
C VAL A 341 12.08 17.86 11.82
N GLU A 342 12.79 17.05 12.59
CA GLU A 342 14.26 17.16 12.76
C GLU A 342 15.02 16.41 11.68
N GLN A 343 14.55 15.22 11.32
CA GLN A 343 15.13 14.38 10.28
C GLN A 343 14.07 13.87 9.33
N ASP A 344 14.44 13.80 8.07
CA ASP A 344 13.60 13.45 6.95
C ASP A 344 14.38 12.48 6.06
N ILE A 345 14.02 11.19 6.10
CA ILE A 345 14.79 10.09 5.53
C ILE A 345 13.95 9.39 4.47
N ASP A 346 14.25 9.66 3.21
CA ASP A 346 13.55 9.10 2.06
C ASP A 346 14.12 7.73 1.64
N GLY A 347 13.29 6.98 0.91
CA GLY A 347 13.72 5.81 0.13
C GLY A 347 13.94 4.56 0.95
N LEU A 348 13.25 4.42 2.07
CA LEU A 348 13.20 3.18 2.83
C LEU A 348 12.25 2.18 2.11
N GLY A 349 12.70 0.94 1.96
CA GLY A 349 11.93 -0.10 1.28
C GLY A 349 11.48 0.32 -0.13
N PHE A 350 10.20 0.30 -0.38
CA PHE A 350 9.60 0.69 -1.66
C PHE A 350 9.28 2.18 -1.80
N GLY A 351 9.88 3.03 -1.01
CA GLY A 351 9.74 4.47 -1.14
C GLY A 351 9.13 5.15 0.08
N HIS A 352 9.19 4.51 1.24
CA HIS A 352 8.79 5.14 2.50
C HIS A 352 9.72 6.28 2.87
N THR A 353 9.16 7.24 3.56
CA THR A 353 9.86 8.32 4.23
C THR A 353 9.69 8.16 5.73
N LEU A 354 10.79 8.17 6.47
CA LEU A 354 10.79 8.24 7.93
C LEU A 354 10.99 9.69 8.37
N LEU A 355 10.04 10.22 9.10
CA LEU A 355 10.09 11.52 9.74
C LEU A 355 10.39 11.32 11.23
N ILE A 356 11.47 11.92 11.71
CA ILE A 356 11.81 12.01 13.14
C ILE A 356 11.43 13.41 13.59
N CYS A 357 10.47 13.50 14.50
CA CYS A 357 9.83 14.75 14.90
C CYS A 357 9.98 15.00 16.40
N LYS A 358 10.04 16.27 16.76
CA LYS A 358 10.03 16.77 18.15
C LYS A 358 8.90 17.76 18.37
N LYS A 359 8.49 17.90 19.62
CA LYS A 359 7.63 19.03 20.05
C LYS A 359 8.30 20.35 19.74
N ARG A 360 7.52 21.36 19.42
CA ARG A 360 7.99 22.75 19.32
C ARG A 360 8.02 23.41 20.66
#